data_613854674de9891c9aa35c8c07d0842e
#
_entry.id   613854674de9891c9aa35c8c07d0842e
#
_cell.length_a   1.000
_cell.length_b   1.000
_cell.length_c   1.000
_cell.angle_alpha   90.00
_cell.angle_beta   90.00
_cell.angle_gamma   90.00
#
_symmetry.space_group_name_H-M   'P 1'
#
loop_
_entity.id
_entity.type
_entity.pdbx_description
1 polymer ?
#
loop_
_entity_poly.entity_id
_entity_poly.type
_entity_poly.pdbx_seq_one_letter_code
_entity_poly.pdbx_strand_id
1 'polypeptide(L)'
;MCTGQVGNLLPHVTLSANLAQHLMPAWGLSAAEGGLMASGYAFGYMLAVPVLTTLTDRIDARLVLLWGSIVSGLATAAFGIFAQGFWSGTAIWSLAGLGFAGAYMPGLKALTDRLPAGDTSRAVTLYTSSFSVGVGLSFLVAQLIADSWGWRAAFLVTGCGPIAMVVACLLIDRRQPVPKVGRLLNFAPVFANREALGYILGYGAHCFELYGIRTWLVGFWTFVVAHQGAPSWLSPVVLSFCFAVISMPASILGNEAALKFGRHRAITLVMIASACVALVIGLNATAPAWLLALLLLLYGLTVPADSGALTAGMSTAAASEHRGATLALHSTVGFGLSALGAWSTGAALDIAGGPQSAAGWLLAFIVLAAGIALGPLALLWARMAQPKQRS
;
A
#
# COMPACT_ATOMS: atom_id res chain seq x y z
N MET A 1 -5.14 19.19 6.53
CA MET A 1 -4.37 18.24 5.69
C MET A 1 -4.47 16.80 6.20
N CYS A 2 -4.12 16.48 7.47
CA CYS A 2 -4.20 15.08 7.97
C CYS A 2 -5.62 14.51 7.93
N THR A 3 -6.65 15.25 8.34
CA THR A 3 -8.06 14.84 8.21
C THR A 3 -8.45 14.59 6.75
N GLY A 4 -8.01 15.48 5.84
CA GLY A 4 -8.22 15.29 4.41
C GLY A 4 -7.51 14.04 3.88
N GLN A 5 -6.29 13.73 4.39
CA GLN A 5 -5.55 12.51 4.02
C GLN A 5 -6.29 11.24 4.48
N VAL A 6 -6.86 11.24 5.69
CA VAL A 6 -7.71 10.13 6.15
C VAL A 6 -8.91 9.96 5.23
N GLY A 7 -9.57 11.06 4.83
CA GLY A 7 -10.65 11.03 3.85
C GLY A 7 -10.24 10.45 2.49
N ASN A 8 -9.09 10.88 1.96
CA ASN A 8 -8.53 10.35 0.70
C ASN A 8 -8.23 8.84 0.75
N LEU A 9 -8.02 8.30 1.94
CA LEU A 9 -7.69 6.88 2.13
C LEU A 9 -8.94 6.00 2.31
N LEU A 10 -10.13 6.55 2.50
CA LEU A 10 -11.35 5.74 2.58
C LEU A 10 -11.59 4.87 1.35
N PRO A 11 -11.34 5.31 0.10
CA PRO A 11 -11.37 4.44 -1.07
C PRO A 11 -10.34 3.31 -1.07
N HIS A 12 -9.18 3.51 -0.44
CA HIS A 12 -7.93 2.79 -0.70
C HIS A 12 -8.02 1.25 -0.65
N VAL A 13 -8.74 0.69 0.30
CA VAL A 13 -8.90 -0.77 0.43
C VAL A 13 -10.37 -1.21 0.32
N THR A 14 -11.25 -0.35 -0.17
CA THR A 14 -12.68 -0.66 -0.29
C THR A 14 -12.93 -1.90 -1.15
N LEU A 15 -12.20 -2.06 -2.26
CA LEU A 15 -12.31 -3.24 -3.10
C LEU A 15 -11.84 -4.49 -2.34
N SER A 16 -10.65 -4.46 -1.74
CA SER A 16 -10.09 -5.58 -0.98
C SER A 16 -10.98 -6.00 0.19
N ALA A 17 -11.59 -5.02 0.87
CA ALA A 17 -12.54 -5.25 1.95
C ALA A 17 -13.81 -5.99 1.51
N ASN A 18 -14.23 -5.80 0.26
CA ASN A 18 -15.46 -6.36 -0.30
C ASN A 18 -15.21 -7.52 -1.27
N LEU A 19 -13.95 -7.82 -1.59
CA LEU A 19 -13.59 -8.74 -2.68
C LEU A 19 -14.13 -10.14 -2.46
N ALA A 20 -13.69 -10.80 -1.40
CA ALA A 20 -13.97 -12.21 -1.16
C ALA A 20 -15.43 -12.49 -0.77
N GLN A 21 -16.05 -11.59 -0.01
CA GLN A 21 -17.39 -11.81 0.54
C GLN A 21 -18.51 -11.33 -0.37
N HIS A 22 -18.26 -10.29 -1.20
CA HIS A 22 -19.30 -9.65 -2.00
C HIS A 22 -19.03 -9.70 -3.50
N LEU A 23 -17.86 -9.25 -3.96
CA LEU A 23 -17.62 -9.08 -5.40
C LEU A 23 -17.37 -10.40 -6.13
N MET A 24 -16.55 -11.28 -5.55
CA MET A 24 -16.29 -12.61 -6.15
C MET A 24 -17.56 -13.45 -6.28
N PRO A 25 -18.40 -13.60 -5.24
CA PRO A 25 -19.66 -14.33 -5.37
C PRO A 25 -20.64 -13.66 -6.34
N ALA A 26 -20.74 -12.32 -6.33
CA ALA A 26 -21.69 -11.59 -7.16
C ALA A 26 -21.38 -11.70 -8.66
N TRP A 27 -20.11 -11.84 -9.02
CA TRP A 27 -19.67 -11.83 -10.43
C TRP A 27 -19.04 -13.16 -10.88
N GLY A 28 -19.02 -14.18 -10.02
CA GLY A 28 -18.41 -15.48 -10.30
C GLY A 28 -16.92 -15.41 -10.59
N LEU A 29 -16.19 -14.50 -9.94
CA LEU A 29 -14.77 -14.31 -10.18
C LEU A 29 -13.93 -15.41 -9.55
N SER A 30 -12.91 -15.86 -10.27
CA SER A 30 -11.81 -16.62 -9.69
C SER A 30 -10.98 -15.73 -8.74
N ALA A 31 -10.14 -16.33 -7.90
CA ALA A 31 -9.26 -15.55 -7.04
C ALA A 31 -8.19 -14.79 -7.86
N ALA A 32 -7.70 -15.37 -8.96
CA ALA A 32 -6.78 -14.68 -9.87
C ALA A 32 -7.42 -13.43 -10.49
N GLU A 33 -8.67 -13.52 -10.95
CA GLU A 33 -9.41 -12.38 -11.48
C GLU A 33 -9.68 -11.33 -10.40
N GLY A 34 -10.08 -11.75 -9.19
CA GLY A 34 -10.26 -10.86 -8.06
C GLY A 34 -8.97 -10.10 -7.69
N GLY A 35 -7.85 -10.82 -7.62
CA GLY A 35 -6.53 -10.25 -7.37
C GLY A 35 -6.09 -9.30 -8.50
N LEU A 36 -6.34 -9.65 -9.76
CA LEU A 36 -6.04 -8.80 -10.90
C LEU A 36 -6.89 -7.51 -10.90
N MET A 37 -8.16 -7.61 -10.55
CA MET A 37 -9.04 -6.45 -10.39
C MET A 37 -8.53 -5.52 -9.27
N ALA A 38 -8.13 -6.09 -8.12
CA ALA A 38 -7.53 -5.32 -7.03
C ALA A 38 -6.21 -4.65 -7.47
N SER A 39 -5.42 -5.34 -8.28
CA SER A 39 -4.18 -4.82 -8.86
C SER A 39 -4.38 -3.59 -9.74
N GLY A 40 -5.56 -3.42 -10.30
CA GLY A 40 -5.91 -2.26 -11.16
C GLY A 40 -5.62 -0.93 -10.47
N TYR A 41 -5.92 -0.81 -9.17
CA TYR A 41 -5.63 0.42 -8.40
C TYR A 41 -4.12 0.72 -8.33
N ALA A 42 -3.34 -0.27 -7.98
CA ALA A 42 -1.89 -0.13 -7.90
C ALA A 42 -1.27 0.14 -9.28
N PHE A 43 -1.80 -0.48 -10.33
CA PHE A 43 -1.38 -0.26 -11.71
C PHE A 43 -1.70 1.17 -12.18
N GLY A 44 -2.92 1.66 -11.94
CA GLY A 44 -3.29 3.05 -12.25
C GLY A 44 -2.39 4.05 -11.52
N TYR A 45 -2.11 3.82 -10.25
CA TYR A 45 -1.17 4.61 -9.47
C TYR A 45 0.25 4.58 -10.07
N MET A 46 0.77 3.40 -10.37
CA MET A 46 2.10 3.19 -10.95
C MET A 46 2.30 4.00 -12.24
N LEU A 47 1.30 4.01 -13.12
CA LEU A 47 1.37 4.75 -14.38
C LEU A 47 1.36 6.27 -14.19
N ALA A 48 0.59 6.75 -13.22
CA ALA A 48 0.36 8.19 -13.03
C ALA A 48 1.39 8.86 -12.12
N VAL A 49 1.93 8.15 -11.12
CA VAL A 49 2.77 8.77 -10.08
C VAL A 49 4.03 9.45 -10.62
N PRO A 50 4.77 8.93 -11.61
CA PRO A 50 5.96 9.63 -12.13
C PRO A 50 5.62 10.99 -12.72
N VAL A 51 4.49 11.06 -13.43
CA VAL A 51 4.04 12.29 -14.09
C VAL A 51 3.47 13.28 -13.06
N LEU A 52 2.52 12.82 -12.24
CA LEU A 52 1.81 13.71 -11.32
C LEU A 52 2.71 14.25 -10.19
N THR A 53 3.66 13.43 -9.71
CA THR A 53 4.62 13.89 -8.69
C THR A 53 5.58 14.92 -9.27
N THR A 54 6.12 14.70 -10.47
CA THR A 54 7.04 15.64 -11.11
C THR A 54 6.34 16.92 -11.60
N LEU A 55 5.05 16.84 -11.94
CA LEU A 55 4.24 17.99 -12.29
C LEU A 55 4.17 19.01 -11.16
N THR A 56 4.24 18.58 -9.90
CA THR A 56 4.28 19.47 -8.72
C THR A 56 5.53 20.35 -8.63
N ASP A 57 6.56 20.10 -9.42
CA ASP A 57 7.71 21.00 -9.56
C ASP A 57 7.44 22.17 -10.52
N ARG A 58 6.35 22.15 -11.28
CA ARG A 58 5.95 23.20 -12.24
C ARG A 58 4.65 23.92 -11.88
N ILE A 59 3.74 23.23 -11.23
CA ILE A 59 2.45 23.80 -10.78
C ILE A 59 2.28 23.58 -9.28
N ASP A 60 1.42 24.39 -8.65
CA ASP A 60 1.11 24.23 -7.23
C ASP A 60 0.65 22.80 -6.94
N ALA A 61 1.36 22.10 -6.04
CA ALA A 61 1.05 20.74 -5.60
C ALA A 61 -0.39 20.61 -5.08
N ARG A 62 -0.97 21.71 -4.56
CA ARG A 62 -2.38 21.80 -4.16
C ARG A 62 -3.34 21.49 -5.32
N LEU A 63 -3.04 21.93 -6.55
CA LEU A 63 -3.90 21.68 -7.71
C LEU A 63 -3.86 20.20 -8.11
N VAL A 64 -2.67 19.59 -8.10
CA VAL A 64 -2.52 18.15 -8.37
C VAL A 64 -3.25 17.33 -7.32
N LEU A 65 -3.11 17.69 -6.04
CA LEU A 65 -3.82 17.09 -4.92
C LEU A 65 -5.34 17.21 -5.05
N LEU A 66 -5.83 18.40 -5.39
CA LEU A 66 -7.25 18.67 -5.58
C LEU A 66 -7.86 17.76 -6.64
N TRP A 67 -7.27 17.77 -7.86
CA TRP A 67 -7.78 16.96 -8.96
C TRP A 67 -7.59 15.47 -8.73
N GLY A 68 -6.47 15.06 -8.14
CA GLY A 68 -6.24 13.66 -7.74
C GLY A 68 -7.30 13.15 -6.78
N SER A 69 -7.65 13.95 -5.77
CA SER A 69 -8.71 13.62 -4.80
C SER A 69 -10.10 13.53 -5.46
N ILE A 70 -10.43 14.48 -6.34
CA ILE A 70 -11.70 14.46 -7.09
C ILE A 70 -11.80 13.22 -7.96
N VAL A 71 -10.76 12.91 -8.75
CA VAL A 71 -10.77 11.75 -9.65
C VAL A 71 -10.85 10.45 -8.85
N SER A 72 -10.08 10.30 -7.77
CA SER A 72 -10.11 9.11 -6.92
C SER A 72 -11.49 8.90 -6.29
N GLY A 73 -12.10 9.95 -5.74
CA GLY A 73 -13.43 9.88 -5.14
C GLY A 73 -14.52 9.55 -6.15
N LEU A 74 -14.55 10.27 -7.27
CA LEU A 74 -15.54 10.05 -8.34
C LEU A 74 -15.41 8.67 -8.97
N ALA A 75 -14.19 8.20 -9.24
CA ALA A 75 -13.96 6.86 -9.78
C ALA A 75 -14.40 5.77 -8.78
N THR A 76 -14.15 5.97 -7.48
CA THR A 76 -14.63 5.04 -6.45
C THR A 76 -16.16 5.02 -6.38
N ALA A 77 -16.81 6.16 -6.39
CA ALA A 77 -18.28 6.23 -6.44
C ALA A 77 -18.84 5.64 -7.73
N ALA A 78 -18.19 5.90 -8.88
CA ALA A 78 -18.55 5.32 -10.18
C ALA A 78 -18.43 3.78 -10.18
N PHE A 79 -17.48 3.20 -9.43
CA PHE A 79 -17.42 1.76 -9.24
C PHE A 79 -18.72 1.22 -8.63
N GLY A 80 -19.21 1.85 -7.57
CA GLY A 80 -20.47 1.46 -6.93
C GLY A 80 -21.69 1.54 -7.87
N ILE A 81 -21.69 2.47 -8.83
CA ILE A 81 -22.83 2.69 -9.75
C ILE A 81 -22.71 1.82 -11.01
N PHE A 82 -21.54 1.81 -11.65
CA PHE A 82 -21.37 1.32 -13.00
C PHE A 82 -20.63 -0.01 -13.14
N ALA A 83 -19.94 -0.48 -12.06
CA ALA A 83 -19.24 -1.77 -12.14
C ALA A 83 -20.23 -2.93 -12.19
N GLN A 84 -20.12 -3.77 -13.23
CA GLN A 84 -21.01 -4.90 -13.52
C GLN A 84 -20.28 -6.23 -13.66
N GLY A 85 -18.95 -6.25 -13.49
CA GLY A 85 -18.12 -7.44 -13.65
C GLY A 85 -16.64 -7.09 -13.73
N PHE A 86 -15.83 -8.09 -14.06
CA PHE A 86 -14.37 -8.01 -14.06
C PHE A 86 -13.82 -6.80 -14.85
N TRP A 87 -14.18 -6.64 -16.14
CA TRP A 87 -13.59 -5.62 -17.01
C TRP A 87 -13.96 -4.19 -16.60
N SER A 88 -15.25 -3.94 -16.35
CA SER A 88 -15.73 -2.62 -15.91
C SER A 88 -15.19 -2.28 -14.52
N GLY A 89 -15.18 -3.26 -13.60
CA GLY A 89 -14.60 -3.09 -12.26
C GLY A 89 -13.12 -2.77 -12.31
N THR A 90 -12.33 -3.54 -13.09
CA THR A 90 -10.88 -3.31 -13.22
C THR A 90 -10.58 -1.93 -13.82
N ALA A 91 -11.27 -1.54 -14.87
CA ALA A 91 -11.05 -0.25 -15.52
C ALA A 91 -11.36 0.93 -14.60
N ILE A 92 -12.52 0.92 -13.93
CA ILE A 92 -12.93 2.00 -13.02
C ILE A 92 -12.01 2.03 -11.78
N TRP A 93 -11.64 0.87 -11.26
CA TRP A 93 -10.75 0.77 -10.10
C TRP A 93 -9.32 1.26 -10.41
N SER A 94 -8.84 1.02 -11.63
CA SER A 94 -7.57 1.58 -12.11
C SER A 94 -7.61 3.11 -12.20
N LEU A 95 -8.74 3.69 -12.60
CA LEU A 95 -8.94 5.14 -12.62
C LEU A 95 -8.93 5.73 -11.19
N ALA A 96 -9.49 5.02 -10.20
CA ALA A 96 -9.42 5.44 -8.80
C ALA A 96 -7.97 5.48 -8.30
N GLY A 97 -7.15 4.48 -8.65
CA GLY A 97 -5.73 4.44 -8.34
C GLY A 97 -4.92 5.54 -9.04
N LEU A 98 -5.23 5.84 -10.31
CA LEU A 98 -4.64 6.96 -11.05
C LEU A 98 -4.92 8.29 -10.33
N GLY A 99 -6.15 8.52 -9.88
CA GLY A 99 -6.50 9.69 -9.07
C GLY A 99 -5.71 9.75 -7.78
N PHE A 100 -5.56 8.65 -7.07
CA PHE A 100 -4.83 8.59 -5.81
C PHE A 100 -3.33 8.90 -5.96
N ALA A 101 -2.73 8.64 -7.12
CA ALA A 101 -1.36 9.05 -7.42
C ALA A 101 -1.17 10.58 -7.36
N GLY A 102 -2.21 11.34 -7.70
CA GLY A 102 -2.26 12.78 -7.53
C GLY A 102 -2.53 13.22 -6.09
N ALA A 103 -3.03 12.32 -5.23
CA ALA A 103 -3.47 12.66 -3.88
C ALA A 103 -2.39 12.44 -2.81
N TYR A 104 -1.64 11.34 -2.82
CA TYR A 104 -0.74 10.99 -1.71
C TYR A 104 0.57 11.79 -1.72
N MET A 105 1.46 11.57 -2.69
CA MET A 105 2.76 12.25 -2.75
C MET A 105 2.63 13.77 -3.04
N PRO A 106 1.77 14.21 -3.97
CA PRO A 106 1.49 15.63 -4.13
C PRO A 106 0.90 16.28 -2.86
N GLY A 107 0.11 15.52 -2.07
CA GLY A 107 -0.42 15.99 -0.79
C GLY A 107 0.67 16.24 0.26
N LEU A 108 1.64 15.33 0.37
CA LEU A 108 2.81 15.53 1.24
C LEU A 108 3.61 16.77 0.80
N LYS A 109 3.82 16.94 -0.51
CA LYS A 109 4.50 18.13 -1.04
C LYS A 109 3.69 19.40 -0.78
N ALA A 110 2.39 19.39 -1.02
CA ALA A 110 1.51 20.54 -0.74
C ALA A 110 1.58 20.97 0.74
N LEU A 111 1.71 20.01 1.66
CA LEU A 111 1.92 20.29 3.08
C LEU A 111 3.29 20.90 3.32
N THR A 112 4.37 20.25 2.88
CA THR A 112 5.75 20.69 3.17
C THR A 112 6.10 22.03 2.53
N ASP A 113 5.58 22.33 1.35
CA ASP A 113 5.77 23.61 0.69
C ASP A 113 5.19 24.81 1.47
N ARG A 114 4.27 24.55 2.43
CA ARG A 114 3.56 25.59 3.22
C ARG A 114 4.03 25.68 4.66
N LEU A 115 4.98 24.84 5.07
CA LEU A 115 5.54 24.88 6.42
C LEU A 115 6.76 25.80 6.48
N PRO A 116 7.01 26.47 7.63
CA PRO A 116 8.25 27.20 7.88
C PRO A 116 9.48 26.28 7.78
N ALA A 117 10.59 26.82 7.31
CA ALA A 117 11.86 26.09 7.32
C ALA A 117 12.25 25.74 8.77
N GLY A 118 12.42 24.45 9.06
CA GLY A 118 12.87 23.94 10.36
C GLY A 118 11.85 23.07 11.12
N ASP A 119 10.54 23.17 10.88
CA ASP A 119 9.53 22.40 11.65
C ASP A 119 8.73 21.38 10.80
N THR A 120 9.34 20.91 9.73
CA THR A 120 8.66 19.98 8.79
C THR A 120 8.52 18.56 9.34
N SER A 121 9.41 18.12 10.24
CA SER A 121 9.48 16.72 10.67
C SER A 121 8.20 16.22 11.35
N ARG A 122 7.67 16.98 12.32
CA ARG A 122 6.43 16.60 13.03
C ARG A 122 5.22 16.55 12.11
N ALA A 123 5.09 17.55 11.24
CA ALA A 123 3.97 17.62 10.31
C ALA A 123 4.02 16.49 9.27
N VAL A 124 5.21 16.16 8.76
CA VAL A 124 5.43 15.01 7.86
C VAL A 124 5.08 13.71 8.58
N THR A 125 5.55 13.54 9.82
CA THR A 125 5.24 12.34 10.62
C THR A 125 3.74 12.20 10.85
N LEU A 126 3.03 13.27 11.22
CA LEU A 126 1.58 13.23 11.41
C LEU A 126 0.84 12.90 10.10
N TYR A 127 1.27 13.49 8.99
CA TYR A 127 0.67 13.22 7.68
C TYR A 127 0.89 11.78 7.24
N THR A 128 2.10 11.25 7.35
CA THR A 128 2.41 9.87 6.98
C THR A 128 1.77 8.86 7.94
N SER A 129 1.70 9.16 9.22
CA SER A 129 1.02 8.31 10.22
C SER A 129 -0.49 8.24 9.98
N SER A 130 -1.10 9.33 9.48
CA SER A 130 -2.53 9.34 9.11
C SER A 130 -2.87 8.32 8.02
N PHE A 131 -1.86 7.81 7.27
CA PHE A 131 -2.06 6.75 6.27
C PHE A 131 -2.59 5.46 6.90
N SER A 132 -1.96 4.96 7.96
CA SER A 132 -2.39 3.72 8.62
C SER A 132 -3.79 3.86 9.24
N VAL A 133 -4.08 5.01 9.83
CA VAL A 133 -5.42 5.33 10.37
C VAL A 133 -6.45 5.34 9.25
N GLY A 134 -6.15 6.00 8.12
CA GLY A 134 -7.05 6.07 6.97
C GLY A 134 -7.32 4.70 6.34
N VAL A 135 -6.30 3.85 6.22
CA VAL A 135 -6.45 2.46 5.74
C VAL A 135 -7.29 1.62 6.70
N GLY A 136 -7.07 1.74 8.01
CA GLY A 136 -7.90 1.06 9.01
C GLY A 136 -9.36 1.48 8.92
N LEU A 137 -9.62 2.79 8.84
CA LEU A 137 -10.97 3.32 8.65
C LEU A 137 -11.58 2.91 7.30
N SER A 138 -10.78 2.78 6.25
CA SER A 138 -11.24 2.25 4.96
C SER A 138 -11.78 0.82 5.11
N PHE A 139 -11.05 -0.09 5.76
CA PHE A 139 -11.53 -1.44 6.04
C PHE A 139 -12.82 -1.41 6.89
N LEU A 140 -12.80 -0.65 7.97
CA LEU A 140 -13.93 -0.55 8.89
C LEU A 140 -15.19 -0.06 8.18
N VAL A 141 -15.12 1.10 7.54
CA VAL A 141 -16.27 1.73 6.87
C VAL A 141 -16.76 0.87 5.70
N ALA A 142 -15.83 0.37 4.86
CA ALA A 142 -16.21 -0.42 3.70
C ALA A 142 -16.95 -1.71 4.08
N GLN A 143 -16.47 -2.45 5.08
CA GLN A 143 -17.12 -3.69 5.51
C GLN A 143 -18.45 -3.42 6.23
N LEU A 144 -18.51 -2.47 7.21
CA LEU A 144 -19.74 -2.16 7.95
C LEU A 144 -20.85 -1.68 7.00
N ILE A 145 -20.52 -0.85 6.03
CA ILE A 145 -21.50 -0.37 5.05
C ILE A 145 -21.94 -1.49 4.13
N ALA A 146 -21.00 -2.35 3.67
CA ALA A 146 -21.32 -3.47 2.80
C ALA A 146 -22.23 -4.50 3.49
N ASP A 147 -21.98 -4.80 4.75
CA ASP A 147 -22.80 -5.73 5.52
C ASP A 147 -24.22 -5.21 5.77
N SER A 148 -24.37 -3.86 5.90
CA SER A 148 -25.67 -3.24 6.22
C SER A 148 -26.47 -2.84 4.98
N TRP A 149 -25.81 -2.29 3.95
CA TRP A 149 -26.45 -1.67 2.78
C TRP A 149 -25.92 -2.20 1.45
N GLY A 150 -25.08 -3.23 1.48
CA GLY A 150 -24.49 -3.86 0.30
C GLY A 150 -23.22 -3.15 -0.20
N TRP A 151 -22.41 -3.89 -0.95
CA TRP A 151 -21.09 -3.44 -1.42
C TRP A 151 -21.15 -2.17 -2.29
N ARG A 152 -22.22 -1.96 -3.07
CA ARG A 152 -22.39 -0.74 -3.88
C ARG A 152 -22.43 0.52 -3.02
N ALA A 153 -23.14 0.47 -1.89
CA ALA A 153 -23.19 1.56 -0.93
C ALA A 153 -21.81 1.82 -0.29
N ALA A 154 -21.04 0.76 -0.03
CA ALA A 154 -19.68 0.91 0.50
C ALA A 154 -18.78 1.74 -0.43
N PHE A 155 -18.82 1.49 -1.74
CA PHE A 155 -18.07 2.29 -2.72
C PHE A 155 -18.57 3.73 -2.81
N LEU A 156 -19.87 3.96 -2.72
CA LEU A 156 -20.44 5.31 -2.72
C LEU A 156 -20.00 6.11 -1.47
N VAL A 157 -20.13 5.52 -0.29
CA VAL A 157 -19.76 6.18 0.97
C VAL A 157 -18.26 6.44 1.05
N THR A 158 -17.42 5.45 0.73
CA THR A 158 -15.98 5.63 0.75
C THR A 158 -15.49 6.57 -0.34
N GLY A 159 -16.17 6.60 -1.50
CA GLY A 159 -15.93 7.56 -2.59
C GLY A 159 -16.21 9.01 -2.20
N CYS A 160 -17.05 9.27 -1.19
CA CYS A 160 -17.25 10.60 -0.62
C CYS A 160 -16.08 11.05 0.30
N GLY A 161 -15.25 10.13 0.78
CA GLY A 161 -14.15 10.43 1.68
C GLY A 161 -13.20 11.53 1.18
N PRO A 162 -12.75 11.52 -0.08
CA PRO A 162 -11.89 12.55 -0.66
C PRO A 162 -12.46 13.98 -0.63
N ILE A 163 -13.76 14.17 -0.42
CA ILE A 163 -14.36 15.50 -0.25
C ILE A 163 -13.68 16.27 0.90
N ALA A 164 -13.28 15.57 1.96
CA ALA A 164 -12.55 16.19 3.08
C ALA A 164 -11.23 16.82 2.63
N MET A 165 -10.51 16.18 1.69
CA MET A 165 -9.29 16.74 1.12
C MET A 165 -9.59 17.86 0.12
N VAL A 166 -10.63 17.73 -0.67
CA VAL A 166 -11.08 18.82 -1.58
C VAL A 166 -11.35 20.08 -0.76
N VAL A 167 -12.10 19.97 0.32
CA VAL A 167 -12.35 21.11 1.24
C VAL A 167 -11.04 21.65 1.81
N ALA A 168 -10.15 20.78 2.30
CA ALA A 168 -8.83 21.20 2.78
C ALA A 168 -8.03 21.96 1.70
N CYS A 169 -8.06 21.49 0.46
CA CYS A 169 -7.41 22.16 -0.67
C CYS A 169 -8.00 23.54 -0.96
N LEU A 170 -9.29 23.75 -0.76
CA LEU A 170 -9.93 25.05 -0.95
C LEU A 170 -9.55 26.06 0.14
N LEU A 171 -9.22 25.58 1.34
CA LEU A 171 -8.91 26.38 2.52
C LEU A 171 -7.41 26.74 2.64
N ILE A 172 -6.50 26.04 1.97
CA ILE A 172 -5.07 26.36 2.02
C ILE A 172 -4.68 27.36 0.93
N ASP A 173 -3.67 28.19 1.24
CA ASP A 173 -3.19 29.23 0.32
C ASP A 173 -2.58 28.67 -0.96
N ARG A 174 -2.67 29.46 -2.04
CA ARG A 174 -1.96 29.17 -3.29
C ARG A 174 -0.48 29.42 -3.10
N ARG A 175 0.35 28.50 -3.62
CA ARG A 175 1.80 28.68 -3.62
C ARG A 175 2.37 28.32 -4.98
N GLN A 176 3.14 29.25 -5.55
CA GLN A 176 3.84 28.94 -6.80
C GLN A 176 5.10 28.13 -6.47
N PRO A 177 5.34 27.01 -7.16
CA PRO A 177 6.57 26.26 -7.00
C PRO A 177 7.76 27.09 -7.49
N VAL A 178 8.91 26.87 -6.85
CA VAL A 178 10.18 27.36 -7.41
C VAL A 178 10.53 26.49 -8.60
N PRO A 179 10.57 27.02 -9.83
CA PRO A 179 10.84 26.20 -11.01
C PRO A 179 12.19 25.52 -10.91
N LYS A 180 12.19 24.19 -11.01
CA LYS A 180 13.44 23.44 -11.16
C LYS A 180 13.81 23.35 -12.63
N VAL A 181 15.04 23.73 -12.95
CA VAL A 181 15.61 23.60 -14.30
C VAL A 181 16.03 22.13 -14.48
N GLY A 182 15.49 21.45 -15.50
CA GLY A 182 15.86 20.07 -15.82
C GLY A 182 14.75 19.27 -16.52
N ARG A 183 15.10 18.08 -17.02
CA ARG A 183 14.14 17.12 -17.58
C ARG A 183 13.35 16.47 -16.44
N LEU A 184 12.02 16.45 -16.54
CA LEU A 184 11.10 15.95 -15.50
C LEU A 184 11.32 14.46 -15.18
N LEU A 185 11.68 13.62 -16.16
CA LEU A 185 11.78 12.18 -16.04
C LEU A 185 13.15 11.69 -16.51
N ASN A 186 14.22 12.11 -15.82
CA ASN A 186 15.56 11.58 -16.09
C ASN A 186 15.89 10.46 -15.09
N PHE A 187 15.59 9.22 -15.43
CA PHE A 187 15.86 8.06 -14.58
C PHE A 187 17.25 7.46 -14.79
N ALA A 188 17.99 7.81 -15.86
CA ALA A 188 19.29 7.21 -16.14
C ALA A 188 20.29 7.32 -14.97
N PRO A 189 20.44 8.48 -14.28
CA PRO A 189 21.31 8.57 -13.11
C PRO A 189 20.82 7.74 -11.92
N VAL A 190 19.50 7.52 -11.79
CA VAL A 190 18.93 6.69 -10.73
C VAL A 190 19.29 5.23 -10.96
N PHE A 191 19.21 4.75 -12.20
CA PHE A 191 19.62 3.39 -12.57
C PHE A 191 21.14 3.15 -12.40
N ALA A 192 21.95 4.19 -12.45
CA ALA A 192 23.38 4.11 -12.17
C ALA A 192 23.68 4.04 -10.66
N ASN A 193 22.75 4.47 -9.79
CA ASN A 193 22.93 4.46 -8.34
C ASN A 193 22.46 3.13 -7.73
N ARG A 194 23.37 2.18 -7.63
CA ARG A 194 23.08 0.82 -7.13
C ARG A 194 22.58 0.79 -5.69
N GLU A 195 23.06 1.69 -4.83
CA GLU A 195 22.60 1.76 -3.45
C GLU A 195 21.12 2.17 -3.38
N ALA A 196 20.75 3.23 -4.08
CA ALA A 196 19.36 3.67 -4.19
C ALA A 196 18.47 2.56 -4.80
N LEU A 197 18.96 1.88 -5.86
CA LEU A 197 18.24 0.76 -6.48
C LEU A 197 18.04 -0.41 -5.52
N GLY A 198 19.00 -0.74 -4.67
CA GLY A 198 18.84 -1.78 -3.66
C GLY A 198 17.67 -1.49 -2.71
N TYR A 199 17.55 -0.25 -2.24
CA TYR A 199 16.42 0.18 -1.43
C TYR A 199 15.10 0.22 -2.22
N ILE A 200 15.12 0.64 -3.49
CA ILE A 200 13.94 0.66 -4.36
C ILE A 200 13.41 -0.76 -4.59
N LEU A 201 14.28 -1.70 -4.92
CA LEU A 201 13.89 -3.10 -5.13
C LEU A 201 13.45 -3.77 -3.82
N GLY A 202 14.13 -3.50 -2.70
CA GLY A 202 13.70 -3.92 -1.38
C GLY A 202 12.31 -3.40 -1.03
N TYR A 203 12.03 -2.13 -1.31
CA TYR A 203 10.69 -1.55 -1.14
C TYR A 203 9.65 -2.18 -2.06
N GLY A 204 10.04 -2.54 -3.26
CA GLY A 204 9.17 -3.30 -4.16
C GLY A 204 8.77 -4.67 -3.58
N ALA A 205 9.74 -5.41 -2.99
CA ALA A 205 9.47 -6.68 -2.31
C ALA A 205 8.54 -6.49 -1.09
N HIS A 206 8.78 -5.44 -0.28
CA HIS A 206 7.88 -5.03 0.80
C HIS A 206 6.46 -4.75 0.29
N CYS A 207 6.31 -3.97 -0.78
CA CYS A 207 5.02 -3.64 -1.35
C CYS A 207 4.28 -4.84 -1.94
N PHE A 208 5.02 -5.79 -2.53
CA PHE A 208 4.47 -7.06 -3.00
C PHE A 208 3.78 -7.82 -1.86
N GLU A 209 4.49 -8.01 -0.76
CA GLU A 209 3.94 -8.70 0.42
C GLU A 209 2.77 -7.92 1.03
N LEU A 210 2.96 -6.63 1.28
CA LEU A 210 1.97 -5.77 1.95
C LEU A 210 0.64 -5.72 1.20
N TYR A 211 0.66 -5.52 -0.12
CA TYR A 211 -0.57 -5.45 -0.91
C TYR A 211 -1.15 -6.83 -1.20
N GLY A 212 -0.31 -7.86 -1.30
CA GLY A 212 -0.78 -9.24 -1.36
C GLY A 212 -1.64 -9.58 -0.15
N ILE A 213 -1.09 -9.43 1.07
CA ILE A 213 -1.87 -9.72 2.28
C ILE A 213 -3.05 -8.77 2.47
N ARG A 214 -2.92 -7.47 2.21
CA ARG A 214 -4.03 -6.50 2.34
C ARG A 214 -5.21 -6.84 1.42
N THR A 215 -4.95 -7.32 0.23
CA THR A 215 -5.99 -7.72 -0.71
C THR A 215 -6.75 -8.95 -0.21
N TRP A 216 -6.06 -9.89 0.39
CA TRP A 216 -6.61 -11.21 0.72
C TRP A 216 -6.87 -11.43 2.21
N LEU A 217 -6.57 -10.46 3.08
CA LEU A 217 -6.73 -10.58 4.53
C LEU A 217 -8.16 -10.92 4.95
N VAL A 218 -9.14 -10.21 4.39
CA VAL A 218 -10.57 -10.46 4.66
C VAL A 218 -10.96 -11.85 4.14
N GLY A 219 -10.49 -12.23 2.95
CA GLY A 219 -10.71 -13.56 2.37
C GLY A 219 -10.13 -14.68 3.24
N PHE A 220 -8.89 -14.53 3.70
CA PHE A 220 -8.28 -15.50 4.62
C PHE A 220 -9.07 -15.63 5.92
N TRP A 221 -9.45 -14.51 6.52
CA TRP A 221 -10.18 -14.57 7.78
C TRP A 221 -11.60 -15.14 7.59
N THR A 222 -12.24 -14.89 6.45
CA THR A 222 -13.51 -15.52 6.10
C THR A 222 -13.36 -17.05 6.00
N PHE A 223 -12.26 -17.53 5.39
CA PHE A 223 -11.94 -18.97 5.37
C PHE A 223 -11.77 -19.54 6.78
N VAL A 224 -11.02 -18.86 7.65
CA VAL A 224 -10.82 -19.31 9.05
C VAL A 224 -12.15 -19.41 9.79
N VAL A 225 -13.00 -18.39 9.68
CA VAL A 225 -14.33 -18.38 10.32
C VAL A 225 -15.23 -19.48 9.79
N ALA A 226 -15.24 -19.72 8.49
CA ALA A 226 -16.04 -20.76 7.86
C ALA A 226 -15.57 -22.17 8.24
N HIS A 227 -14.26 -22.36 8.43
CA HIS A 227 -13.67 -23.67 8.71
C HIS A 227 -13.74 -24.09 10.19
N GLN A 228 -13.65 -23.11 11.12
CA GLN A 228 -13.50 -23.42 12.55
C GLN A 228 -14.50 -22.69 13.46
N GLY A 229 -15.23 -21.71 12.91
CA GLY A 229 -15.92 -20.70 13.70
C GLY A 229 -14.92 -19.69 14.33
N ALA A 230 -15.41 -18.54 14.68
CA ALA A 230 -14.69 -17.55 15.48
C ALA A 230 -15.66 -16.81 16.38
N PRO A 231 -15.22 -16.29 17.53
CA PRO A 231 -16.06 -15.43 18.35
C PRO A 231 -16.54 -14.21 17.54
N SER A 232 -17.78 -13.79 17.73
CA SER A 232 -18.39 -12.67 16.98
C SER A 232 -17.60 -11.37 17.08
N TRP A 233 -16.92 -11.13 18.19
CA TRP A 233 -16.05 -9.95 18.38
C TRP A 233 -14.77 -10.00 17.54
N LEU A 234 -14.36 -11.17 17.04
CA LEU A 234 -13.20 -11.35 16.17
C LEU A 234 -13.65 -11.47 14.70
N SER A 235 -14.44 -10.50 14.26
CA SER A 235 -14.93 -10.43 12.88
C SER A 235 -13.83 -10.02 11.88
N PRO A 236 -14.01 -10.26 10.57
CA PRO A 236 -13.10 -9.74 9.53
C PRO A 236 -12.87 -8.23 9.64
N VAL A 237 -13.91 -7.47 10.01
CA VAL A 237 -13.87 -6.02 10.22
C VAL A 237 -12.86 -5.64 11.31
N VAL A 238 -12.99 -6.25 12.49
CA VAL A 238 -12.10 -5.96 13.64
C VAL A 238 -10.67 -6.35 13.32
N LEU A 239 -10.47 -7.56 12.76
CA LEU A 239 -9.12 -8.03 12.46
C LEU A 239 -8.40 -7.15 11.42
N SER A 240 -9.08 -6.81 10.32
CA SER A 240 -8.48 -5.97 9.28
C SER A 240 -8.20 -4.54 9.74
N PHE A 241 -9.07 -3.99 10.59
CA PHE A 241 -8.84 -2.70 11.25
C PHE A 241 -7.61 -2.75 12.16
N CYS A 242 -7.53 -3.73 13.06
CA CYS A 242 -6.38 -3.91 13.96
C CYS A 242 -5.08 -4.11 13.18
N PHE A 243 -5.09 -4.96 12.14
CA PHE A 243 -3.95 -5.19 11.26
C PHE A 243 -3.45 -3.89 10.60
N ALA A 244 -4.36 -3.04 10.14
CA ALA A 244 -4.01 -1.78 9.49
C ALA A 244 -3.47 -0.75 10.50
N VAL A 245 -4.09 -0.62 11.67
CA VAL A 245 -3.68 0.37 12.69
C VAL A 245 -2.32 0.02 13.32
N ILE A 246 -2.06 -1.27 13.57
CA ILE A 246 -0.78 -1.73 14.13
C ILE A 246 0.41 -1.49 13.18
N SER A 247 0.14 -1.28 11.89
CA SER A 247 1.17 -0.95 10.90
C SER A 247 1.90 0.36 11.20
N MET A 248 1.24 1.32 11.85
CA MET A 248 1.87 2.61 12.18
C MET A 248 2.99 2.47 13.22
N PRO A 249 2.75 1.95 14.43
CA PRO A 249 3.81 1.76 15.40
C PRO A 249 4.89 0.79 14.89
N ALA A 250 4.52 -0.24 14.11
CA ALA A 250 5.46 -1.18 13.54
C ALA A 250 6.48 -0.49 12.61
N SER A 251 6.04 0.37 11.70
CA SER A 251 6.92 1.12 10.80
C SER A 251 7.84 2.09 11.56
N ILE A 252 7.32 2.75 12.60
CA ILE A 252 8.12 3.65 13.45
C ILE A 252 9.20 2.87 14.20
N LEU A 253 8.81 1.80 14.89
CA LEU A 253 9.74 0.98 15.68
C LEU A 253 10.79 0.30 14.78
N GLY A 254 10.41 -0.13 13.58
CA GLY A 254 11.32 -0.71 12.62
C GLY A 254 12.36 0.29 12.10
N ASN A 255 11.98 1.55 11.88
CA ASN A 255 12.93 2.60 11.52
C ASN A 255 13.86 2.96 12.69
N GLU A 256 13.36 3.04 13.92
CA GLU A 256 14.20 3.23 15.12
C GLU A 256 15.20 2.08 15.31
N ALA A 257 14.76 0.83 15.10
CA ALA A 257 15.64 -0.33 15.09
C ALA A 257 16.72 -0.23 14.01
N ALA A 258 16.36 0.26 12.82
CA ALA A 258 17.29 0.46 11.71
C ALA A 258 18.35 1.54 12.03
N LEU A 259 17.97 2.62 12.73
CA LEU A 259 18.90 3.64 13.19
C LEU A 259 19.86 3.10 14.26
N LYS A 260 19.36 2.25 15.18
CA LYS A 260 20.15 1.72 16.31
C LYS A 260 21.07 0.56 15.91
N PHE A 261 20.60 -0.38 15.08
CA PHE A 261 21.30 -1.63 14.78
C PHE A 261 21.91 -1.68 13.37
N GLY A 262 21.76 -0.60 12.60
CA GLY A 262 22.19 -0.50 11.21
C GLY A 262 21.08 -0.90 10.22
N ARG A 263 20.83 -0.03 9.26
CA ARG A 263 19.67 -0.07 8.35
C ARG A 263 19.57 -1.38 7.56
N HIS A 264 20.63 -1.79 6.89
CA HIS A 264 20.62 -3.04 6.10
C HIS A 264 20.32 -4.28 6.96
N ARG A 265 20.94 -4.37 8.15
CA ARG A 265 20.74 -5.50 9.05
C ARG A 265 19.32 -5.54 9.59
N ALA A 266 18.79 -4.41 10.04
CA ALA A 266 17.44 -4.33 10.57
C ALA A 266 16.39 -4.68 9.50
N ILE A 267 16.48 -4.10 8.30
CA ILE A 267 15.58 -4.42 7.18
C ILE A 267 15.63 -5.91 6.85
N THR A 268 16.83 -6.47 6.68
CA THR A 268 17.01 -7.89 6.36
C THR A 268 16.37 -8.81 7.40
N LEU A 269 16.59 -8.54 8.69
CA LEU A 269 16.03 -9.33 9.79
C LEU A 269 14.49 -9.24 9.83
N VAL A 270 13.95 -8.05 9.63
CA VAL A 270 12.49 -7.81 9.59
C VAL A 270 11.87 -8.58 8.41
N MET A 271 12.44 -8.48 7.21
CA MET A 271 11.93 -9.20 6.03
C MET A 271 12.00 -10.72 6.19
N ILE A 272 13.09 -11.24 6.77
CA ILE A 272 13.19 -12.68 7.06
C ILE A 272 12.15 -13.07 8.12
N ALA A 273 11.98 -12.30 9.18
CA ALA A 273 10.97 -12.57 10.19
C ALA A 273 9.56 -12.55 9.58
N SER A 274 9.26 -11.60 8.70
CA SER A 274 7.98 -11.51 7.98
C SER A 274 7.74 -12.74 7.13
N ALA A 275 8.73 -13.16 6.33
CA ALA A 275 8.66 -14.40 5.54
C ALA A 275 8.40 -15.64 6.41
N CYS A 276 9.10 -15.75 7.55
CA CYS A 276 8.89 -16.86 8.49
C CYS A 276 7.47 -16.85 9.06
N VAL A 277 6.95 -15.70 9.48
CA VAL A 277 5.57 -15.58 10.01
C VAL A 277 4.56 -15.94 8.93
N ALA A 278 4.74 -15.47 7.68
CA ALA A 278 3.89 -15.85 6.55
C ALA A 278 3.86 -17.38 6.36
N LEU A 279 5.02 -18.03 6.33
CA LEU A 279 5.11 -19.49 6.21
C LEU A 279 4.44 -20.22 7.38
N VAL A 280 4.61 -19.73 8.62
CA VAL A 280 3.97 -20.31 9.79
C VAL A 280 2.44 -20.21 9.68
N ILE A 281 1.90 -19.06 9.24
CA ILE A 281 0.47 -18.91 9.01
C ILE A 281 -0.01 -19.88 7.93
N GLY A 282 0.66 -19.94 6.79
CA GLY A 282 0.30 -20.84 5.68
C GLY A 282 0.30 -22.30 6.07
N LEU A 283 1.35 -22.77 6.75
CA LEU A 283 1.48 -24.16 7.24
C LEU A 283 0.42 -24.53 8.29
N ASN A 284 -0.12 -23.55 8.98
CA ASN A 284 -1.10 -23.73 10.05
C ASN A 284 -2.45 -23.09 9.72
N ALA A 285 -2.84 -22.99 8.44
CA ALA A 285 -4.06 -22.30 8.02
C ALA A 285 -5.36 -22.87 8.65
N THR A 286 -5.31 -24.09 9.18
CA THR A 286 -6.40 -24.76 9.89
C THR A 286 -6.22 -24.78 11.42
N ALA A 287 -5.23 -24.06 11.97
CA ALA A 287 -5.02 -23.93 13.41
C ALA A 287 -6.15 -23.10 14.07
N PRO A 288 -6.34 -23.21 15.40
CA PRO A 288 -7.40 -22.50 16.10
C PRO A 288 -7.45 -21.00 15.76
N ALA A 289 -8.65 -20.42 15.58
CA ALA A 289 -8.84 -19.04 15.14
C ALA A 289 -8.09 -18.01 16.02
N TRP A 290 -8.05 -18.20 17.34
CA TRP A 290 -7.30 -17.31 18.25
C TRP A 290 -5.80 -17.29 17.96
N LEU A 291 -5.21 -18.45 17.60
CA LEU A 291 -3.79 -18.55 17.26
C LEU A 291 -3.51 -17.87 15.93
N LEU A 292 -4.37 -18.09 14.93
CA LEU A 292 -4.26 -17.43 13.63
C LEU A 292 -4.45 -15.92 13.74
N ALA A 293 -5.34 -15.43 14.60
CA ALA A 293 -5.49 -14.00 14.88
C ALA A 293 -4.20 -13.41 15.47
N LEU A 294 -3.60 -14.10 16.45
CA LEU A 294 -2.32 -13.67 17.05
C LEU A 294 -1.20 -13.65 16.01
N LEU A 295 -1.09 -14.68 15.17
CA LEU A 295 -0.10 -14.74 14.09
C LEU A 295 -0.32 -13.65 13.05
N LEU A 296 -1.58 -13.35 12.69
CA LEU A 296 -1.89 -12.24 11.77
C LEU A 296 -1.55 -10.88 12.38
N LEU A 297 -1.78 -10.66 13.67
CA LEU A 297 -1.35 -9.42 14.34
C LEU A 297 0.18 -9.32 14.40
N LEU A 298 0.88 -10.44 14.67
CA LEU A 298 2.34 -10.49 14.58
C LEU A 298 2.82 -10.19 13.14
N TYR A 299 2.13 -10.73 12.14
CA TYR A 299 2.40 -10.44 10.73
C TYR A 299 2.17 -8.95 10.42
N GLY A 300 1.11 -8.34 10.97
CA GLY A 300 0.84 -6.91 10.91
C GLY A 300 1.92 -6.04 11.56
N LEU A 301 2.72 -6.59 12.49
CA LEU A 301 3.89 -5.94 13.05
C LEU A 301 5.13 -6.10 12.17
N THR A 302 5.33 -7.25 11.51
CA THR A 302 6.54 -7.50 10.72
C THR A 302 6.47 -6.90 9.32
N VAL A 303 5.36 -7.05 8.61
CA VAL A 303 5.19 -6.57 7.22
C VAL A 303 5.51 -5.08 7.06
N PRO A 304 5.00 -4.13 7.85
CA PRO A 304 5.27 -2.70 7.64
C PRO A 304 6.55 -2.20 8.31
N ALA A 305 7.23 -3.03 9.12
CA ALA A 305 8.34 -2.56 9.95
C ALA A 305 9.59 -2.13 9.17
N ASP A 306 9.78 -2.59 7.95
CA ASP A 306 10.90 -2.23 7.08
C ASP A 306 10.63 -0.98 6.22
N SER A 307 9.35 -0.58 6.02
CA SER A 307 8.94 0.44 5.06
C SER A 307 9.59 1.82 5.31
N GLY A 308 9.61 2.25 6.57
CA GLY A 308 10.24 3.52 6.96
C GLY A 308 11.74 3.53 6.71
N ALA A 309 12.41 2.44 7.08
CA ALA A 309 13.85 2.28 6.91
C ALA A 309 14.25 2.18 5.42
N LEU A 310 13.46 1.50 4.58
CA LEU A 310 13.67 1.41 3.14
C LEU A 310 13.54 2.79 2.46
N THR A 311 12.47 3.52 2.77
CA THR A 311 12.23 4.86 2.22
C THR A 311 13.29 5.86 2.67
N ALA A 312 13.68 5.83 3.94
CA ALA A 312 14.75 6.68 4.47
C ALA A 312 16.12 6.31 3.85
N GLY A 313 16.40 5.01 3.66
CA GLY A 313 17.62 4.53 3.01
C GLY A 313 17.72 5.01 1.57
N MET A 314 16.67 4.84 0.79
CA MET A 314 16.56 5.34 -0.58
C MET A 314 16.79 6.87 -0.63
N SER A 315 16.13 7.63 0.25
CA SER A 315 16.24 9.09 0.29
C SER A 315 17.65 9.57 0.65
N THR A 316 18.36 8.84 1.51
CA THR A 316 19.75 9.13 1.90
C THR A 316 20.74 8.78 0.77
N ALA A 317 20.51 7.66 0.06
CA ALA A 317 21.34 7.24 -1.05
C ALA A 317 21.11 8.06 -2.33
N ALA A 318 19.98 8.76 -2.45
CA ALA A 318 19.63 9.56 -3.61
C ALA A 318 20.52 10.80 -3.73
N ALA A 319 21.11 11.03 -4.89
CA ALA A 319 21.78 12.30 -5.20
C ALA A 319 20.76 13.46 -5.13
N SER A 320 21.18 14.60 -4.58
CA SER A 320 20.29 15.76 -4.34
C SER A 320 19.58 16.24 -5.61
N GLU A 321 20.31 16.25 -6.75
CA GLU A 321 19.81 16.68 -8.05
C GLU A 321 18.78 15.69 -8.64
N HIS A 322 18.81 14.42 -8.24
CA HIS A 322 17.97 13.35 -8.78
C HIS A 322 16.97 12.78 -7.77
N ARG A 323 16.85 13.40 -6.58
CA ARG A 323 15.97 12.92 -5.50
C ARG A 323 14.51 12.76 -5.95
N GLY A 324 14.00 13.69 -6.76
CA GLY A 324 12.63 13.60 -7.29
C GLY A 324 12.43 12.40 -8.22
N ALA A 325 13.37 12.15 -9.14
CA ALA A 325 13.34 11.00 -10.03
C ALA A 325 13.50 9.68 -9.26
N THR A 326 14.37 9.66 -8.22
CA THR A 326 14.56 8.49 -7.36
C THR A 326 13.28 8.15 -6.59
N LEU A 327 12.60 9.16 -6.03
CA LEU A 327 11.32 8.97 -5.35
C LEU A 327 10.22 8.51 -6.30
N ALA A 328 10.18 9.05 -7.52
CA ALA A 328 9.24 8.62 -8.55
C ALA A 328 9.45 7.15 -8.92
N LEU A 329 10.70 6.73 -9.16
CA LEU A 329 11.03 5.33 -9.45
C LEU A 329 10.70 4.40 -8.27
N HIS A 330 11.00 4.84 -7.04
CA HIS A 330 10.66 4.11 -5.81
C HIS A 330 9.14 3.84 -5.71
N SER A 331 8.33 4.86 -5.94
CA SER A 331 6.88 4.70 -5.93
C SER A 331 6.38 3.85 -7.10
N THR A 332 6.94 4.00 -8.30
CA THR A 332 6.58 3.21 -9.49
C THR A 332 6.86 1.73 -9.26
N VAL A 333 8.06 1.38 -8.79
CA VAL A 333 8.44 -0.01 -8.52
C VAL A 333 7.61 -0.58 -7.37
N GLY A 334 7.40 0.19 -6.29
CA GLY A 334 6.58 -0.22 -5.16
C GLY A 334 5.16 -0.59 -5.60
N PHE A 335 4.46 0.31 -6.29
CA PHE A 335 3.08 0.03 -6.72
C PHE A 335 2.99 -0.98 -7.86
N GLY A 336 3.99 -1.06 -8.74
CA GLY A 336 4.06 -2.13 -9.73
C GLY A 336 4.15 -3.52 -9.10
N LEU A 337 5.01 -3.69 -8.10
CA LEU A 337 5.12 -4.95 -7.36
C LEU A 337 3.94 -5.18 -6.40
N SER A 338 3.26 -4.13 -5.91
CA SER A 338 1.97 -4.24 -5.23
C SER A 338 0.91 -4.92 -6.11
N ALA A 339 0.83 -4.50 -7.37
CA ALA A 339 -0.11 -5.10 -8.33
C ALA A 339 0.19 -6.59 -8.55
N LEU A 340 1.47 -6.93 -8.70
CA LEU A 340 1.91 -8.33 -8.83
C LEU A 340 1.60 -9.15 -7.56
N GLY A 341 1.79 -8.57 -6.36
CA GLY A 341 1.52 -9.23 -5.09
C GLY A 341 0.03 -9.59 -4.92
N ALA A 342 -0.85 -8.65 -5.21
CA ALA A 342 -2.29 -8.87 -5.12
C ALA A 342 -2.77 -9.95 -6.11
N TRP A 343 -2.30 -9.89 -7.36
CA TRP A 343 -2.65 -10.87 -8.39
C TRP A 343 -2.06 -12.26 -8.12
N SER A 344 -0.74 -12.35 -7.87
CA SER A 344 -0.06 -13.65 -7.69
C SER A 344 -0.56 -14.42 -6.48
N THR A 345 -0.96 -13.72 -5.41
CA THR A 345 -1.60 -14.36 -4.25
C THR A 345 -2.95 -14.96 -4.64
N GLY A 346 -3.76 -14.26 -5.44
CA GLY A 346 -5.02 -14.81 -5.98
C GLY A 346 -4.81 -15.99 -6.91
N ALA A 347 -3.83 -15.90 -7.81
CA ALA A 347 -3.48 -16.99 -8.71
C ALA A 347 -3.00 -18.23 -7.93
N ALA A 348 -2.24 -18.04 -6.85
CA ALA A 348 -1.81 -19.13 -5.97
C ALA A 348 -3.01 -19.81 -5.30
N LEU A 349 -4.01 -19.06 -4.86
CA LEU A 349 -5.26 -19.61 -4.34
C LEU A 349 -5.95 -20.52 -5.35
N ASP A 350 -6.13 -20.05 -6.60
CA ASP A 350 -6.81 -20.83 -7.65
C ASP A 350 -6.05 -22.12 -8.00
N ILE A 351 -4.71 -22.06 -8.10
CA ILE A 351 -3.86 -23.22 -8.42
C ILE A 351 -4.01 -24.34 -7.38
N ALA A 352 -4.23 -24.00 -6.11
CA ALA A 352 -4.25 -24.97 -5.02
C ALA A 352 -5.67 -25.17 -4.40
N GLY A 353 -6.72 -25.01 -5.20
CA GLY A 353 -8.08 -25.38 -4.83
C GLY A 353 -8.99 -24.24 -4.37
N GLY A 354 -8.56 -22.99 -4.56
CA GLY A 354 -9.37 -21.79 -4.32
C GLY A 354 -9.35 -21.27 -2.88
N PRO A 355 -10.07 -20.15 -2.62
CA PRO A 355 -10.08 -19.50 -1.30
C PRO A 355 -10.70 -20.31 -0.17
N GLN A 356 -11.37 -21.42 -0.48
CA GLN A 356 -11.94 -22.34 0.53
C GLN A 356 -10.98 -23.49 0.88
N SER A 357 -9.81 -23.56 0.25
CA SER A 357 -8.81 -24.62 0.43
C SER A 357 -7.68 -24.18 1.36
N ALA A 358 -7.37 -25.00 2.36
CA ALA A 358 -6.17 -24.80 3.19
C ALA A 358 -4.87 -24.86 2.35
N ALA A 359 -4.82 -25.74 1.33
CA ALA A 359 -3.70 -25.79 0.39
C ALA A 359 -3.58 -24.51 -0.44
N GLY A 360 -4.72 -23.89 -0.81
CA GLY A 360 -4.75 -22.57 -1.45
C GLY A 360 -4.07 -21.51 -0.58
N TRP A 361 -4.43 -21.44 0.69
CA TRP A 361 -3.82 -20.47 1.61
C TRP A 361 -2.36 -20.79 1.91
N LEU A 362 -1.97 -22.07 2.01
CA LEU A 362 -0.56 -22.43 2.14
C LEU A 362 0.25 -21.88 0.95
N LEU A 363 -0.20 -22.12 -0.29
CA LEU A 363 0.51 -21.64 -1.48
C LEU A 363 0.51 -20.11 -1.56
N ALA A 364 -0.59 -19.43 -1.20
CA ALA A 364 -0.69 -17.98 -1.15
C ALA A 364 0.35 -17.38 -0.18
N PHE A 365 0.48 -17.92 1.03
CA PHE A 365 1.48 -17.46 2.00
C PHE A 365 2.92 -17.83 1.58
N ILE A 366 3.15 -18.94 0.88
CA ILE A 366 4.45 -19.24 0.27
C ILE A 366 4.83 -18.19 -0.77
N VAL A 367 3.89 -17.76 -1.62
CA VAL A 367 4.11 -16.71 -2.61
C VAL A 367 4.47 -15.38 -1.94
N LEU A 368 3.77 -15.00 -0.86
CA LEU A 368 4.09 -13.80 -0.09
C LEU A 368 5.50 -13.89 0.53
N ALA A 369 5.82 -15.01 1.18
CA ALA A 369 7.12 -15.24 1.79
C ALA A 369 8.26 -15.22 0.76
N ALA A 370 8.06 -15.83 -0.40
CA ALA A 370 9.02 -15.81 -1.50
C ALA A 370 9.23 -14.39 -2.05
N GLY A 371 8.15 -13.62 -2.18
CA GLY A 371 8.22 -12.23 -2.65
C GLY A 371 9.03 -11.34 -1.72
N ILE A 372 8.77 -11.38 -0.41
CA ILE A 372 9.53 -10.55 0.55
C ILE A 372 10.98 -11.03 0.69
N ALA A 373 11.27 -12.32 0.53
CA ALA A 373 12.63 -12.87 0.58
C ALA A 373 13.55 -12.32 -0.54
N LEU A 374 12.99 -11.77 -1.61
CA LEU A 374 13.77 -11.07 -2.64
C LEU A 374 14.35 -9.74 -2.15
N GLY A 375 13.76 -9.11 -1.13
CA GLY A 375 14.22 -7.85 -0.58
C GLY A 375 15.65 -7.91 0.00
N PRO A 376 15.97 -8.83 0.93
CA PRO A 376 17.33 -9.07 1.38
C PRO A 376 18.33 -9.32 0.27
N LEU A 377 17.94 -10.05 -0.77
CA LEU A 377 18.81 -10.33 -1.94
C LEU A 377 19.11 -9.06 -2.74
N ALA A 378 18.11 -8.18 -2.93
CA ALA A 378 18.28 -6.88 -3.57
C ALA A 378 19.25 -5.97 -2.79
N LEU A 379 19.11 -5.92 -1.46
CA LEU A 379 20.01 -5.17 -0.59
C LEU A 379 21.43 -5.73 -0.60
N LEU A 380 21.58 -7.05 -0.59
CA LEU A 380 22.88 -7.71 -0.67
C LEU A 380 23.58 -7.43 -2.02
N TRP A 381 22.84 -7.53 -3.13
CA TRP A 381 23.33 -7.21 -4.47
C TRP A 381 23.86 -5.77 -4.55
N ALA A 382 23.13 -4.80 -3.98
CA ALA A 382 23.55 -3.41 -3.96
C ALA A 382 24.87 -3.20 -3.19
N ARG A 383 25.06 -3.90 -2.06
CA ARG A 383 26.29 -3.82 -1.25
C ARG A 383 27.51 -4.45 -1.91
N MET A 384 27.37 -5.59 -2.59
CA MET A 384 28.49 -6.25 -3.24
C MET A 384 29.12 -5.41 -4.36
N ALA A 385 28.38 -4.46 -4.89
CA ALA A 385 28.83 -3.58 -5.97
C ALA A 385 29.51 -2.29 -5.50
N GLN A 386 29.52 -2.00 -4.19
CA GLN A 386 30.29 -0.88 -3.66
C GLN A 386 31.76 -1.26 -3.57
N PRO A 387 32.71 -0.45 -4.14
CA PRO A 387 34.12 -0.67 -3.90
C PRO A 387 34.35 -0.64 -2.38
N LYS A 388 35.04 -1.66 -1.84
CA LYS A 388 35.48 -1.65 -0.44
C LYS A 388 36.22 -0.35 -0.20
N GLN A 389 35.62 0.59 0.52
CA GLN A 389 36.39 1.70 1.07
C GLN A 389 37.47 1.05 1.94
N ARG A 390 38.70 1.13 1.45
CA ARG A 390 39.88 0.70 2.23
C ARG A 390 39.93 1.65 3.44
N SER A 391 39.66 1.09 4.61
CA SER A 391 39.87 1.69 5.92
C SER A 391 41.33 2.07 6.11
#